data_4c26734947c89c1631de51f4b5fa7fd4
#
_entry.id   4c26734947c89c1631de51f4b5fa7fd4
#
_cell.length_a   1.000
_cell.length_b   1.000
_cell.length_c   1.000
_cell.angle_alpha   90.00
_cell.angle_beta   90.00
_cell.angle_gamma   90.00
#
_symmetry.space_group_name_H-M   'P 1'
#
loop_
_entity.id
_entity.type
_entity.pdbx_description
1 polymer ?
#
loop_
_entity_poly.entity_id
_entity_poly.type
_entity_poly.pdbx_seq_one_letter_code
_entity_poly.pdbx_strand_id
1 'polypeptide(L)'
;RRTLSSLVVGDKVIWRQGDEQLQGVSGVIEAIHPRQNEIARPDYYDGLKTIAANIDRIIIVSAVVPVLSLNIIDRYLVVCENAGIEPVIVVNKGDLLNAEQEQEVESQLQIYRDIGYQTIIISAETGKNMEKLTALLSDGTSIFVGQSGVGKSSLINYILPTVNAQVGGISETSGLGQHTTTSSRLYHLPQGGNLIDSPGIREFGLWHLEPDQITKGYREFQYVLGTCKFRDCKHLNDPGCALREAVEAGRISPIRYENYHRLIESLSETKSQRHFSV
;
A
#
# COMPACT_ATOMS: atom_id res chain seq x y z
N ARG A 1 5.91 31.23 -16.55
CA ARG A 1 6.55 30.12 -15.78
C ARG A 1 5.47 29.05 -15.55
N ARG A 2 5.50 27.95 -16.31
CA ARG A 2 4.69 26.78 -15.95
C ARG A 2 5.23 26.28 -14.62
N THR A 3 4.42 26.30 -13.58
CA THR A 3 4.71 25.64 -12.30
C THR A 3 4.85 24.15 -12.60
N LEU A 4 6.08 23.66 -12.62
CA LEU A 4 6.32 22.21 -12.56
C LEU A 4 5.66 21.74 -11.26
N SER A 5 4.64 20.90 -11.35
CA SER A 5 4.14 20.14 -10.21
C SER A 5 5.33 19.43 -9.55
N SER A 6 5.32 19.29 -8.24
CA SER A 6 6.45 18.70 -7.51
C SER A 6 6.80 17.32 -8.11
N LEU A 7 8.05 17.17 -8.55
CA LEU A 7 8.59 15.92 -9.06
C LEU A 7 8.59 14.86 -7.94
N VAL A 8 8.15 13.66 -8.27
CA VAL A 8 8.14 12.52 -7.33
C VAL A 8 8.80 11.28 -7.96
N VAL A 9 9.17 10.32 -7.12
CA VAL A 9 9.71 9.05 -7.60
C VAL A 9 8.68 8.34 -8.48
N GLY A 10 9.14 7.76 -9.60
CA GLY A 10 8.28 7.13 -10.61
C GLY A 10 7.80 8.08 -11.71
N ASP A 11 8.02 9.40 -11.60
CA ASP A 11 7.72 10.32 -12.69
C ASP A 11 8.56 10.01 -13.93
N LYS A 12 7.91 9.98 -15.09
CA LYS A 12 8.57 9.90 -16.40
C LYS A 12 8.84 11.32 -16.87
N VAL A 13 10.10 11.64 -17.16
CA VAL A 13 10.53 13.01 -17.42
C VAL A 13 11.14 13.16 -18.80
N ILE A 14 10.99 14.35 -19.40
CA ILE A 14 11.79 14.82 -20.50
C ILE A 14 12.92 15.64 -19.88
N TRP A 15 14.15 15.25 -20.18
CA TRP A 15 15.32 15.95 -19.67
C TRP A 15 16.31 16.27 -20.80
N ARG A 16 17.09 17.30 -20.60
CA ARG A 16 18.18 17.71 -21.49
C ARG A 16 19.51 17.61 -20.74
N GLN A 17 20.49 17.03 -21.38
CA GLN A 17 21.85 16.97 -20.85
C GLN A 17 22.41 18.39 -20.64
N GLY A 18 23.12 18.59 -19.55
CA GLY A 18 23.80 19.86 -19.29
C GLY A 18 24.86 20.13 -20.35
N ASP A 19 24.96 21.39 -20.75
CA ASP A 19 26.00 21.90 -21.64
C ASP A 19 27.02 22.76 -20.85
N GLU A 20 28.05 23.29 -21.52
CA GLU A 20 29.07 24.13 -20.90
C GLU A 20 28.56 25.39 -20.22
N GLN A 21 27.32 25.83 -20.57
CA GLN A 21 26.69 27.01 -19.98
C GLN A 21 26.05 26.72 -18.61
N LEU A 22 25.81 25.43 -18.31
CA LEU A 22 25.22 24.94 -17.05
C LEU A 22 26.31 24.36 -16.13
N GLN A 23 27.31 25.15 -15.79
CA GLN A 23 28.45 24.71 -14.96
C GLN A 23 27.97 23.99 -13.68
N GLY A 24 28.36 22.70 -13.53
CA GLY A 24 28.06 21.87 -12.36
C GLY A 24 26.70 21.18 -12.37
N VAL A 25 25.91 21.27 -13.46
CA VAL A 25 24.62 20.60 -13.60
C VAL A 25 24.68 19.53 -14.69
N SER A 26 24.43 18.27 -14.34
CA SER A 26 24.46 17.14 -15.28
C SER A 26 23.32 17.17 -16.30
N GLY A 27 22.22 17.85 -15.99
CA GLY A 27 21.06 17.99 -16.86
C GLY A 27 19.92 18.75 -16.21
N VAL A 28 18.93 19.09 -17.03
CA VAL A 28 17.73 19.82 -16.59
C VAL A 28 16.48 19.08 -17.01
N ILE A 29 15.55 18.90 -16.09
CA ILE A 29 14.21 18.34 -16.39
C ILE A 29 13.36 19.45 -17.02
N GLU A 30 12.90 19.23 -18.23
CA GLU A 30 12.12 20.19 -19.01
C GLU A 30 10.62 19.96 -18.87
N ALA A 31 10.18 18.71 -18.74
CA ALA A 31 8.78 18.37 -18.58
C ALA A 31 8.58 17.05 -17.84
N ILE A 32 7.38 16.86 -17.30
CA ILE A 32 6.90 15.60 -16.70
C ILE A 32 5.79 15.07 -17.61
N HIS A 33 5.87 13.79 -17.97
CA HIS A 33 4.78 13.13 -18.67
C HIS A 33 3.53 13.00 -17.79
N PRO A 34 2.32 12.94 -18.36
CA PRO A 34 1.11 12.66 -17.60
C PRO A 34 1.26 11.39 -16.78
N ARG A 35 0.91 11.46 -15.49
CA ARG A 35 0.90 10.31 -14.59
C ARG A 35 -0.25 9.40 -14.91
N GLN A 36 -0.04 8.07 -14.89
CA GLN A 36 -1.10 7.07 -15.02
C GLN A 36 -1.87 6.91 -13.70
N ASN A 37 -1.15 6.93 -12.61
CA ASN A 37 -1.68 6.92 -11.25
C ASN A 37 -0.68 7.60 -10.31
N GLU A 38 -1.13 7.88 -9.09
CA GLU A 38 -0.28 8.45 -8.06
C GLU A 38 -0.72 8.00 -6.67
N ILE A 39 0.25 7.92 -5.76
CA ILE A 39 0.01 7.76 -4.33
C ILE A 39 0.29 9.08 -3.65
N ALA A 40 -0.68 9.55 -2.89
CA ALA A 40 -0.58 10.77 -2.11
C ALA A 40 -0.71 10.46 -0.62
N ARG A 41 -0.05 11.25 0.18
CA ARG A 41 -0.26 11.30 1.62
C ARG A 41 -0.70 12.70 2.00
N PRO A 42 -1.34 12.82 3.13
CA PRO A 42 -1.65 14.13 3.68
C PRO A 42 -0.40 14.93 3.99
N ASP A 43 -0.48 16.20 3.73
CA ASP A 43 0.51 17.18 4.13
C ASP A 43 0.10 17.85 5.44
N TYR A 44 1.07 18.44 6.14
CA TYR A 44 0.87 19.10 7.43
C TYR A 44 -0.10 20.30 7.35
N TYR A 45 -0.30 20.84 6.16
CA TYR A 45 -1.13 22.04 5.88
C TYR A 45 -2.46 21.72 5.19
N ASP A 46 -3.14 20.61 5.54
CA ASP A 46 -4.45 20.18 5.01
C ASP A 46 -4.52 19.86 3.50
N GLY A 47 -3.38 19.66 2.86
CA GLY A 47 -3.31 19.23 1.47
C GLY A 47 -2.98 17.76 1.31
N LEU A 48 -3.08 17.27 0.07
CA LEU A 48 -2.52 15.99 -0.34
C LEU A 48 -1.19 16.21 -1.05
N LYS A 49 -0.14 15.55 -0.59
CA LYS A 49 1.18 15.57 -1.22
C LYS A 49 1.42 14.24 -1.94
N THR A 50 1.52 14.29 -3.26
CA THR A 50 1.95 13.12 -4.04
C THR A 50 3.35 12.70 -3.62
N ILE A 51 3.56 11.40 -3.43
CA ILE A 51 4.82 10.82 -2.94
C ILE A 51 5.43 9.82 -3.89
N ALA A 52 4.62 9.23 -4.78
CA ALA A 52 5.07 8.37 -5.87
C ALA A 52 4.05 8.39 -7.01
N ALA A 53 4.49 8.05 -8.22
CA ALA A 53 3.66 8.02 -9.41
C ALA A 53 4.01 6.84 -10.33
N ASN A 54 3.11 6.50 -11.27
CA ASN A 54 3.29 5.48 -12.28
C ASN A 54 3.65 4.11 -11.67
N ILE A 55 2.88 3.69 -10.69
CA ILE A 55 3.06 2.42 -9.97
C ILE A 55 2.13 1.39 -10.61
N ASP A 56 2.69 0.27 -11.04
CA ASP A 56 1.94 -0.83 -11.63
C ASP A 56 1.41 -1.77 -10.55
N ARG A 57 2.16 -1.92 -9.43
CA ARG A 57 1.83 -2.92 -8.41
C ARG A 57 2.19 -2.47 -6.99
N ILE A 58 1.30 -2.71 -6.05
CA ILE A 58 1.56 -2.52 -4.61
C ILE A 58 1.69 -3.90 -3.96
N ILE A 59 2.86 -4.18 -3.39
CA ILE A 59 3.10 -5.38 -2.60
C ILE A 59 2.79 -5.05 -1.15
N ILE A 60 1.66 -5.56 -0.67
CA ILE A 60 1.21 -5.43 0.72
C ILE A 60 1.94 -6.47 1.55
N VAL A 61 3.01 -6.07 2.23
CA VAL A 61 3.81 -6.96 3.06
C VAL A 61 3.21 -7.01 4.46
N SER A 62 2.74 -8.18 4.83
CA SER A 62 2.40 -8.59 6.20
C SER A 62 3.39 -9.63 6.69
N ALA A 63 3.27 -10.08 7.92
CA ALA A 63 4.09 -11.15 8.47
C ALA A 63 3.28 -11.97 9.46
N VAL A 64 3.80 -13.14 9.83
CA VAL A 64 3.23 -13.96 10.89
C VAL A 64 3.64 -13.47 12.28
N VAL A 65 4.74 -12.71 12.34
CA VAL A 65 5.22 -11.98 13.54
C VAL A 65 5.66 -10.58 13.10
N PRO A 66 5.03 -9.50 13.61
CA PRO A 66 3.86 -9.45 14.51
C PRO A 66 2.63 -10.13 13.90
N VAL A 67 1.65 -10.46 14.75
CA VAL A 67 0.45 -11.23 14.35
C VAL A 67 -0.18 -10.67 13.09
N LEU A 68 -0.50 -11.56 12.15
CA LEU A 68 -1.15 -11.21 10.90
C LEU A 68 -2.47 -10.48 11.15
N SER A 69 -2.60 -9.27 10.62
CA SER A 69 -3.79 -8.44 10.77
C SER A 69 -4.50 -8.24 9.43
N LEU A 70 -5.63 -8.92 9.25
CA LEU A 70 -6.45 -8.81 8.05
C LEU A 70 -7.02 -7.41 7.88
N ASN A 71 -7.33 -6.71 8.99
CA ASN A 71 -7.79 -5.32 8.94
C ASN A 71 -6.76 -4.37 8.29
N ILE A 72 -5.48 -4.60 8.56
CA ILE A 72 -4.42 -3.79 7.95
C ILE A 72 -4.27 -4.11 6.47
N ILE A 73 -4.38 -5.38 6.08
CA ILE A 73 -4.42 -5.77 4.68
C ILE A 73 -5.59 -5.07 3.98
N ASP A 74 -6.79 -5.13 4.56
CA ASP A 74 -7.98 -4.49 4.01
C ASP A 74 -7.81 -2.99 3.82
N ARG A 75 -7.16 -2.33 4.77
CA ARG A 75 -6.82 -0.91 4.67
C ARG A 75 -5.98 -0.58 3.44
N TYR A 76 -4.95 -1.37 3.17
CA TYR A 76 -4.12 -1.17 1.98
C TYR A 76 -4.86 -1.52 0.69
N LEU A 77 -5.69 -2.57 0.69
CA LEU A 77 -6.50 -2.95 -0.46
C LEU A 77 -7.45 -1.82 -0.87
N VAL A 78 -8.12 -1.18 0.09
CA VAL A 78 -9.00 -0.03 -0.18
C VAL A 78 -8.25 1.10 -0.89
N VAL A 79 -7.01 1.38 -0.48
CA VAL A 79 -6.19 2.41 -1.16
C VAL A 79 -5.82 1.98 -2.57
N CYS A 80 -5.41 0.72 -2.75
CA CYS A 80 -5.05 0.18 -4.06
C CYS A 80 -6.21 0.26 -5.04
N GLU A 81 -7.41 -0.18 -4.63
CA GLU A 81 -8.62 -0.14 -5.46
C GLU A 81 -9.01 1.31 -5.85
N ASN A 82 -8.93 2.25 -4.90
CA ASN A 82 -9.22 3.66 -5.21
C ASN A 82 -8.16 4.31 -6.11
N ALA A 83 -6.92 3.86 -6.04
CA ALA A 83 -5.83 4.35 -6.90
C ALA A 83 -5.77 3.64 -8.26
N GLY A 84 -6.52 2.56 -8.46
CA GLY A 84 -6.45 1.73 -9.67
C GLY A 84 -5.11 1.03 -9.84
N ILE A 85 -4.48 0.60 -8.72
CA ILE A 85 -3.17 -0.05 -8.72
C ILE A 85 -3.35 -1.50 -8.25
N GLU A 86 -2.75 -2.46 -8.97
CA GLU A 86 -2.88 -3.89 -8.65
C GLU A 86 -2.20 -4.23 -7.31
N PRO A 87 -2.94 -4.78 -6.32
CA PRO A 87 -2.37 -5.23 -5.07
C PRO A 87 -1.95 -6.70 -5.11
N VAL A 88 -0.85 -7.02 -4.42
CA VAL A 88 -0.43 -8.39 -4.12
C VAL A 88 -0.19 -8.51 -2.63
N ILE A 89 -0.81 -9.48 -1.98
CA ILE A 89 -0.67 -9.73 -0.55
C ILE A 89 0.48 -10.71 -0.33
N VAL A 90 1.48 -10.29 0.43
CA VAL A 90 2.66 -11.09 0.76
C VAL A 90 2.75 -11.25 2.26
N VAL A 91 2.73 -12.50 2.75
CA VAL A 91 2.93 -12.83 4.16
C VAL A 91 4.34 -13.37 4.34
N ASN A 92 5.20 -12.56 4.95
CA ASN A 92 6.60 -12.88 5.20
C ASN A 92 6.78 -13.65 6.52
N LYS A 93 7.99 -14.17 6.73
CA LYS A 93 8.40 -14.98 7.88
C LYS A 93 7.65 -16.33 7.98
N GLY A 94 7.25 -16.89 6.84
CA GLY A 94 6.57 -18.18 6.76
C GLY A 94 7.39 -19.36 7.26
N ASP A 95 8.69 -19.18 7.50
CA ASP A 95 9.59 -20.13 8.15
C ASP A 95 9.28 -20.33 9.64
N LEU A 96 8.61 -19.37 10.27
CA LEU A 96 8.23 -19.43 11.69
C LEU A 96 6.93 -20.21 11.93
N LEU A 97 6.23 -20.64 10.89
CA LEU A 97 4.97 -21.37 10.99
C LEU A 97 5.22 -22.86 11.11
N ASN A 98 4.52 -23.51 12.04
CA ASN A 98 4.32 -24.96 11.98
C ASN A 98 3.20 -25.29 10.98
N ALA A 99 2.96 -26.58 10.70
CA ALA A 99 1.99 -27.03 9.70
C ALA A 99 0.54 -26.58 10.01
N GLU A 100 0.13 -26.58 11.26
CA GLU A 100 -1.21 -26.15 11.69
C GLU A 100 -1.40 -24.64 11.51
N GLN A 101 -0.41 -23.85 11.93
CA GLN A 101 -0.40 -22.40 11.77
C GLN A 101 -0.35 -22.00 10.28
N GLU A 102 0.40 -22.72 9.45
CA GLU A 102 0.44 -22.48 8.00
C GLU A 102 -0.94 -22.73 7.37
N GLN A 103 -1.64 -23.77 7.79
CA GLN A 103 -3.00 -24.06 7.33
C GLN A 103 -3.99 -22.98 7.77
N GLU A 104 -3.85 -22.44 8.98
CA GLU A 104 -4.68 -21.32 9.46
C GLU A 104 -4.44 -20.05 8.63
N VAL A 105 -3.20 -19.68 8.39
CA VAL A 105 -2.83 -18.52 7.55
C VAL A 105 -3.33 -18.71 6.12
N GLU A 106 -3.17 -19.90 5.54
CA GLU A 106 -3.69 -20.23 4.20
C GLU A 106 -5.22 -20.09 4.14
N SER A 107 -5.95 -20.52 5.17
CA SER A 107 -7.40 -20.35 5.26
C SER A 107 -7.81 -18.88 5.30
N GLN A 108 -7.08 -18.06 6.06
CA GLN A 108 -7.30 -16.61 6.09
C GLN A 108 -7.02 -15.95 4.74
N LEU A 109 -5.96 -16.36 4.05
CA LEU A 109 -5.61 -15.84 2.73
C LEU A 109 -6.57 -16.30 1.63
N GLN A 110 -7.24 -17.45 1.81
CA GLN A 110 -8.23 -17.94 0.87
C GLN A 110 -9.39 -16.96 0.70
N ILE A 111 -9.78 -16.23 1.74
CA ILE A 111 -10.80 -15.16 1.68
C ILE A 111 -10.45 -14.12 0.60
N TYR A 112 -9.18 -13.76 0.47
CA TYR A 112 -8.71 -12.80 -0.51
C TYR A 112 -8.59 -13.39 -1.92
N ARG A 113 -8.16 -14.66 -2.02
CA ARG A 113 -8.08 -15.35 -3.31
C ARG A 113 -9.45 -15.53 -3.95
N ASP A 114 -10.48 -15.83 -3.15
CA ASP A 114 -11.86 -16.01 -3.60
C ASP A 114 -12.44 -14.74 -4.25
N ILE A 115 -11.95 -13.57 -3.85
CA ILE A 115 -12.32 -12.28 -4.44
C ILE A 115 -11.31 -11.75 -5.47
N GLY A 116 -10.35 -12.60 -5.89
CA GLY A 116 -9.44 -12.34 -7.00
C GLY A 116 -8.14 -11.64 -6.64
N TYR A 117 -7.74 -11.57 -5.36
CA TYR A 117 -6.43 -11.06 -4.98
C TYR A 117 -5.36 -12.14 -5.00
N GLN A 118 -4.18 -11.79 -5.48
CA GLN A 118 -3.03 -12.68 -5.40
C GLN A 118 -2.42 -12.65 -4.00
N THR A 119 -2.10 -13.84 -3.45
CA THR A 119 -1.49 -13.98 -2.14
C THR A 119 -0.31 -14.95 -2.18
N ILE A 120 0.77 -14.66 -1.43
CA ILE A 120 1.96 -15.51 -1.34
C ILE A 120 2.47 -15.52 0.10
N ILE A 121 2.74 -16.72 0.64
CA ILE A 121 3.52 -16.86 1.89
C ILE A 121 4.98 -17.08 1.51
N ILE A 122 5.86 -16.25 2.06
CA ILE A 122 7.29 -16.25 1.77
C ILE A 122 8.12 -16.25 3.05
N SER A 123 9.43 -16.47 2.89
CA SER A 123 10.44 -16.17 3.91
C SER A 123 11.64 -15.52 3.26
N ALA A 124 11.92 -14.27 3.62
CA ALA A 124 13.17 -13.60 3.22
C ALA A 124 14.41 -14.24 3.88
N GLU A 125 14.24 -14.89 5.03
CA GLU A 125 15.33 -15.54 5.78
C GLU A 125 15.78 -16.84 5.12
N THR A 126 14.82 -17.71 4.77
CA THR A 126 15.12 -19.05 4.20
C THR A 126 15.06 -19.09 2.68
N GLY A 127 14.55 -18.05 2.03
CA GLY A 127 14.31 -18.03 0.59
C GLY A 127 13.01 -18.75 0.15
N LYS A 128 12.17 -19.24 1.07
CA LYS A 128 10.89 -19.92 0.74
C LYS A 128 10.04 -19.03 -0.16
N ASN A 129 9.67 -19.52 -1.35
CA ASN A 129 8.81 -18.86 -2.34
C ASN A 129 9.30 -17.47 -2.82
N MET A 130 10.56 -17.11 -2.59
CA MET A 130 11.11 -15.83 -3.02
C MET A 130 11.18 -15.74 -4.55
N GLU A 131 11.31 -16.87 -5.25
CA GLU A 131 11.26 -16.94 -6.71
C GLU A 131 9.91 -16.47 -7.27
N LYS A 132 8.79 -16.73 -6.57
CA LYS A 132 7.47 -16.26 -6.97
C LYS A 132 7.35 -14.75 -6.83
N LEU A 133 7.84 -14.20 -5.71
CA LEU A 133 7.87 -12.74 -5.52
C LEU A 133 8.79 -12.08 -6.56
N THR A 134 9.97 -12.63 -6.80
CA THR A 134 10.92 -12.09 -7.77
C THR A 134 10.36 -12.09 -9.19
N ALA A 135 9.63 -13.15 -9.57
CA ALA A 135 8.93 -13.23 -10.86
C ALA A 135 7.86 -12.15 -11.00
N LEU A 136 7.10 -11.87 -9.94
CA LEU A 136 6.10 -10.77 -9.94
C LEU A 136 6.72 -9.38 -10.08
N LEU A 137 7.95 -9.20 -9.61
CA LEU A 137 8.65 -7.93 -9.67
C LEU A 137 9.45 -7.73 -10.96
N SER A 138 9.47 -8.71 -11.87
CA SER A 138 10.30 -8.68 -13.08
C SER A 138 9.82 -7.71 -14.15
N ASP A 139 8.62 -7.18 -14.01
CA ASP A 139 8.04 -6.18 -14.92
C ASP A 139 7.39 -5.02 -14.14
N GLY A 140 7.20 -3.90 -14.82
CA GLY A 140 6.56 -2.72 -14.26
C GLY A 140 7.30 -2.10 -13.06
N THR A 141 6.60 -1.25 -12.35
CA THR A 141 7.09 -0.55 -11.17
C THR A 141 6.29 -0.98 -9.94
N SER A 142 6.97 -1.57 -8.98
CA SER A 142 6.38 -2.07 -7.75
C SER A 142 6.81 -1.24 -6.54
N ILE A 143 5.97 -1.25 -5.49
CA ILE A 143 6.29 -0.63 -4.21
C ILE A 143 5.91 -1.55 -3.06
N PHE A 144 6.74 -1.58 -2.00
CA PHE A 144 6.43 -2.32 -0.77
C PHE A 144 5.76 -1.41 0.26
N VAL A 145 4.60 -1.84 0.72
CA VAL A 145 3.86 -1.22 1.83
C VAL A 145 3.64 -2.23 2.94
N GLY A 146 3.34 -1.77 4.15
CA GLY A 146 3.07 -2.65 5.29
C GLY A 146 3.63 -2.09 6.58
N GLN A 147 3.25 -2.68 7.71
CA GLN A 147 3.65 -2.24 9.04
C GLN A 147 5.16 -2.30 9.28
N SER A 148 5.60 -1.65 10.36
CA SER A 148 6.95 -1.82 10.87
C SER A 148 7.18 -3.27 11.33
N GLY A 149 8.39 -3.79 11.14
CA GLY A 149 8.77 -5.13 11.61
C GLY A 149 8.30 -6.32 10.76
N VAL A 150 7.52 -6.12 9.69
CA VAL A 150 7.09 -7.23 8.80
C VAL A 150 8.19 -7.74 7.86
N GLY A 151 9.34 -7.05 7.80
CA GLY A 151 10.51 -7.50 7.04
C GLY A 151 10.65 -6.88 5.64
N LYS A 152 10.07 -5.70 5.37
CA LYS A 152 10.23 -5.01 4.07
C LYS A 152 11.69 -4.77 3.70
N SER A 153 12.51 -4.28 4.65
CA SER A 153 13.94 -4.06 4.43
C SER A 153 14.70 -5.37 4.16
N SER A 154 14.31 -6.47 4.82
CA SER A 154 14.89 -7.78 4.56
C SER A 154 14.56 -8.28 3.15
N LEU A 155 13.34 -8.03 2.67
CA LEU A 155 12.93 -8.33 1.30
C LEU A 155 13.72 -7.52 0.28
N ILE A 156 13.89 -6.22 0.53
CA ILE A 156 14.70 -5.36 -0.34
C ILE A 156 16.16 -5.86 -0.39
N ASN A 157 16.75 -6.19 0.75
CA ASN A 157 18.12 -6.72 0.81
C ASN A 157 18.28 -8.08 0.13
N TYR A 158 17.24 -8.94 0.19
CA TYR A 158 17.24 -10.21 -0.53
C TYR A 158 17.22 -10.00 -2.04
N ILE A 159 16.37 -9.09 -2.53
CA ILE A 159 16.19 -8.81 -3.97
C ILE A 159 17.37 -7.99 -4.53
N LEU A 160 17.90 -7.09 -3.73
CA LEU A 160 18.99 -6.16 -4.08
C LEU A 160 20.13 -6.26 -3.05
N PRO A 161 20.95 -7.32 -3.10
CA PRO A 161 22.01 -7.55 -2.10
C PRO A 161 23.05 -6.44 -2.04
N THR A 162 23.20 -5.67 -3.11
CA THR A 162 24.14 -4.54 -3.19
C THR A 162 23.62 -3.27 -2.53
N VAL A 163 22.32 -3.23 -2.20
CA VAL A 163 21.66 -2.11 -1.56
C VAL A 163 21.51 -2.46 -0.07
N ASN A 164 22.40 -1.96 0.78
CA ASN A 164 22.25 -2.09 2.24
C ASN A 164 21.06 -1.25 2.72
N ALA A 165 19.82 -1.74 2.52
CA ALA A 165 18.66 -1.17 3.16
C ALA A 165 18.76 -1.43 4.68
N GLN A 166 18.64 -0.39 5.50
CA GLN A 166 18.75 -0.54 6.95
C GLN A 166 17.65 -1.47 7.47
N VAL A 167 18.04 -2.64 7.92
CA VAL A 167 17.18 -3.63 8.55
C VAL A 167 17.05 -3.26 10.02
N GLY A 168 15.84 -2.92 10.43
CA GLY A 168 15.54 -2.63 11.82
C GLY A 168 16.08 -1.27 12.28
N GLY A 169 15.21 -0.46 12.74
CA GLY A 169 15.60 0.78 13.39
C GLY A 169 14.39 1.67 13.46
N ILE A 170 13.57 1.44 14.46
CA ILE A 170 13.22 2.54 15.34
C ILE A 170 14.54 3.26 15.58
N SER A 171 14.71 4.44 15.02
CA SER A 171 15.77 5.34 15.45
C SER A 171 15.41 5.80 16.86
N GLU A 172 15.65 4.92 17.84
CA GLU A 172 15.83 5.33 19.20
C GLU A 172 17.19 6.03 19.26
N THR A 173 17.14 7.24 19.80
CA THR A 173 18.28 8.06 20.19
C THR A 173 19.09 8.74 19.09
N SER A 174 18.65 9.90 18.69
CA SER A 174 19.50 11.08 18.80
C SER A 174 18.62 12.32 18.97
N GLY A 175 18.48 12.77 20.19
CA GLY A 175 17.98 14.11 20.51
C GLY A 175 18.96 15.15 20.01
N LEU A 176 18.86 15.49 18.75
CA LEU A 176 19.36 16.70 18.11
C LEU A 176 18.76 16.73 16.70
N GLY A 177 17.99 17.75 16.42
CA GLY A 177 17.25 17.97 15.18
C GLY A 177 18.10 17.85 13.93
N GLN A 178 18.27 16.64 13.43
CA GLN A 178 18.68 16.40 12.07
C GLN A 178 17.46 15.90 11.31
N HIS A 179 16.98 16.72 10.39
CA HIS A 179 16.07 16.33 9.34
C HIS A 179 16.69 15.14 8.59
N THR A 180 16.29 13.93 8.96
CA THR A 180 16.61 12.74 8.17
C THR A 180 15.85 12.91 6.86
N THR A 181 16.55 13.35 5.83
CA THR A 181 16.03 13.46 4.47
C THR A 181 15.74 12.06 3.99
N THR A 182 14.53 11.59 4.23
CA THR A 182 14.03 10.31 3.74
C THR A 182 13.72 10.45 2.25
N SER A 183 14.76 10.38 1.42
CA SER A 183 14.60 10.43 -0.02
C SER A 183 14.03 9.09 -0.51
N SER A 184 12.91 9.17 -1.23
CA SER A 184 12.39 8.03 -1.99
C SER A 184 13.37 7.65 -3.10
N ARG A 185 13.58 6.36 -3.33
CA ARG A 185 14.50 5.83 -4.35
C ARG A 185 13.79 4.83 -5.25
N LEU A 186 14.11 4.87 -6.53
CA LEU A 186 13.72 3.86 -7.50
C LEU A 186 14.96 3.02 -7.84
N TYR A 187 14.81 1.72 -7.74
CA TYR A 187 15.83 0.73 -8.07
C TYR A 187 15.41 -0.05 -9.31
N HIS A 188 16.31 -0.18 -10.26
CA HIS A 188 16.15 -1.11 -11.38
C HIS A 188 16.55 -2.51 -10.92
N LEU A 189 15.66 -3.47 -11.11
CA LEU A 189 15.90 -4.84 -10.65
C LEU A 189 16.72 -5.62 -11.69
N PRO A 190 17.67 -6.49 -11.27
CA PRO A 190 18.51 -7.25 -12.20
C PRO A 190 17.73 -8.15 -13.17
N GLN A 191 16.57 -8.66 -12.72
CA GLN A 191 15.68 -9.52 -13.52
C GLN A 191 14.67 -8.73 -14.38
N GLY A 192 14.73 -7.41 -14.38
CA GLY A 192 13.76 -6.50 -14.97
C GLY A 192 12.82 -5.90 -13.93
N GLY A 193 12.00 -4.92 -14.37
CA GLY A 193 11.12 -4.17 -13.49
C GLY A 193 11.85 -3.16 -12.58
N ASN A 194 11.06 -2.46 -11.78
CA ASN A 194 11.54 -1.42 -10.87
C ASN A 194 10.93 -1.58 -9.49
N LEU A 195 11.68 -1.23 -8.47
CA LEU A 195 11.21 -1.19 -7.10
C LEU A 195 11.38 0.21 -6.52
N ILE A 196 10.30 0.78 -5.99
CA ILE A 196 10.35 2.03 -5.23
C ILE A 196 10.46 1.71 -3.74
N ASP A 197 11.50 2.23 -3.10
CA ASP A 197 11.62 2.31 -1.65
C ASP A 197 11.37 3.75 -1.21
N SER A 198 10.29 3.95 -0.48
CA SER A 198 9.93 5.26 0.06
C SER A 198 9.51 5.13 1.52
N PRO A 199 10.32 5.67 2.43
CA PRO A 199 9.96 5.71 3.85
C PRO A 199 8.63 6.39 4.12
N GLY A 200 8.25 7.38 3.31
CA GLY A 200 6.97 8.09 3.42
C GLY A 200 5.73 7.28 3.01
N ILE A 201 5.91 6.15 2.32
CA ILE A 201 4.80 5.30 1.86
C ILE A 201 4.61 4.08 2.78
N ARG A 202 5.52 3.84 3.71
CA ARG A 202 5.45 2.66 4.59
C ARG A 202 4.15 2.59 5.40
N GLU A 203 3.55 3.76 5.68
CA GLU A 203 2.33 3.90 6.48
C GLU A 203 1.43 5.00 5.91
N PHE A 204 0.84 4.79 4.73
CA PHE A 204 -0.16 5.73 4.27
C PHE A 204 -1.54 5.42 4.89
N GLY A 205 -2.17 6.45 5.44
CA GLY A 205 -3.45 6.32 6.11
C GLY A 205 -4.65 6.52 5.18
N LEU A 206 -5.80 5.99 5.58
CA LEU A 206 -7.09 6.13 4.85
C LEU A 206 -7.82 7.43 5.13
N TRP A 207 -7.34 8.24 6.05
CA TRP A 207 -8.09 9.37 6.62
C TRP A 207 -8.48 10.48 5.63
N HIS A 208 -7.91 10.48 4.43
CA HIS A 208 -8.30 11.36 3.35
C HIS A 208 -9.44 10.78 2.49
N LEU A 209 -9.79 9.52 2.68
CA LEU A 209 -10.87 8.88 1.95
C LEU A 209 -12.23 9.22 2.59
N GLU A 210 -13.24 9.34 1.76
CA GLU A 210 -14.62 9.44 2.22
C GLU A 210 -15.23 8.04 2.41
N PRO A 211 -16.27 7.90 3.24
CA PRO A 211 -16.92 6.60 3.48
C PRO A 211 -17.30 5.84 2.21
N ASP A 212 -17.79 6.55 1.21
CA ASP A 212 -18.14 5.97 -0.11
C ASP A 212 -16.93 5.39 -0.83
N GLN A 213 -15.76 6.02 -0.70
CA GLN A 213 -14.52 5.53 -1.31
C GLN A 213 -14.04 4.27 -0.59
N ILE A 214 -14.22 4.17 0.74
CA ILE A 214 -13.94 2.93 1.46
C ILE A 214 -14.88 1.82 1.00
N THR A 215 -16.18 2.09 0.93
CA THR A 215 -17.16 1.10 0.48
C THR A 215 -16.84 0.59 -0.94
N LYS A 216 -16.47 1.49 -1.86
CA LYS A 216 -16.04 1.15 -3.22
C LYS A 216 -14.70 0.41 -3.26
N GLY A 217 -13.85 0.58 -2.27
CA GLY A 217 -12.57 -0.10 -2.15
C GLY A 217 -12.67 -1.58 -1.73
N TYR A 218 -13.86 -2.08 -1.44
CA TYR A 218 -14.13 -3.50 -1.23
C TYR A 218 -14.64 -4.11 -2.55
N ARG A 219 -13.78 -4.85 -3.23
CA ARG A 219 -14.03 -5.40 -4.58
C ARG A 219 -15.32 -6.23 -4.63
N GLU A 220 -15.53 -7.08 -3.63
CA GLU A 220 -16.72 -7.94 -3.52
C GLU A 220 -18.02 -7.19 -3.22
N PHE A 221 -17.96 -5.96 -2.73
CA PHE A 221 -19.16 -5.17 -2.46
C PHE A 221 -19.77 -4.62 -3.76
N GLN A 222 -18.99 -4.48 -4.82
CA GLN A 222 -19.42 -3.89 -6.09
C GLN A 222 -20.64 -4.61 -6.68
N TYR A 223 -20.79 -5.92 -6.43
CA TYR A 223 -21.90 -6.73 -6.94
C TYR A 223 -23.25 -6.42 -6.29
N VAL A 224 -23.26 -5.79 -5.12
CA VAL A 224 -24.46 -5.51 -4.35
C VAL A 224 -24.68 -4.02 -4.06
N LEU A 225 -23.71 -3.16 -4.36
CA LEU A 225 -23.88 -1.72 -4.20
C LEU A 225 -25.01 -1.20 -5.06
N GLY A 226 -25.86 -0.31 -4.48
CA GLY A 226 -27.01 0.27 -5.16
C GLY A 226 -28.27 -0.61 -5.16
N THR A 227 -28.23 -1.83 -4.60
CA THR A 227 -29.39 -2.73 -4.51
C THR A 227 -30.05 -2.74 -3.13
N CYS A 228 -29.59 -1.92 -2.18
CA CYS A 228 -30.22 -1.77 -0.87
C CYS A 228 -31.65 -1.23 -0.98
N LYS A 229 -32.52 -1.59 -0.04
CA LYS A 229 -33.89 -1.14 0.03
C LYS A 229 -34.01 0.40 0.08
N PHE A 230 -33.07 1.07 0.75
CA PHE A 230 -33.04 2.52 0.89
C PHE A 230 -31.82 3.08 0.15
N ARG A 231 -32.01 4.21 -0.57
CA ARG A 231 -30.93 4.85 -1.36
C ARG A 231 -29.83 5.49 -0.52
N ASP A 232 -30.17 5.87 0.72
CA ASP A 232 -29.29 6.50 1.70
C ASP A 232 -28.70 5.50 2.71
N CYS A 233 -28.77 4.19 2.39
CA CYS A 233 -28.20 3.12 3.19
C CYS A 233 -26.71 3.35 3.42
N LYS A 234 -26.32 3.40 4.67
CA LYS A 234 -24.92 3.57 5.10
C LYS A 234 -24.20 2.23 5.28
N HIS A 235 -24.89 1.12 5.00
CA HIS A 235 -24.37 -0.25 5.10
C HIS A 235 -23.89 -0.65 6.51
N LEU A 236 -24.39 0.03 7.53
CA LEU A 236 -24.11 -0.30 8.94
C LEU A 236 -25.20 -1.22 9.50
N ASN A 237 -26.23 -0.63 10.10
CA ASN A 237 -27.36 -1.38 10.68
C ASN A 237 -28.69 -1.09 9.98
N ASP A 238 -28.65 -0.60 8.75
CA ASP A 238 -29.82 -0.20 7.99
C ASP A 238 -30.67 -1.42 7.64
N PRO A 239 -32.01 -1.36 7.82
CA PRO A 239 -32.89 -2.45 7.47
C PRO A 239 -32.94 -2.63 5.94
N GLY A 240 -32.87 -3.90 5.46
CA GLY A 240 -32.80 -4.20 4.03
C GLY A 240 -31.50 -3.77 3.37
N CYS A 241 -30.40 -3.85 4.11
CA CYS A 241 -29.06 -3.63 3.59
C CYS A 241 -28.60 -4.84 2.77
N ALA A 242 -28.36 -4.64 1.47
CA ALA A 242 -27.92 -5.70 0.57
C ALA A 242 -26.55 -6.29 0.92
N LEU A 243 -25.63 -5.49 1.50
CA LEU A 243 -24.34 -6.01 1.99
C LEU A 243 -24.54 -7.02 3.12
N ARG A 244 -25.40 -6.69 4.10
CA ARG A 244 -25.69 -7.61 5.22
C ARG A 244 -26.37 -8.88 4.73
N GLU A 245 -27.33 -8.77 3.83
CA GLU A 245 -27.98 -9.95 3.22
C GLU A 245 -26.96 -10.81 2.43
N ALA A 246 -25.98 -10.19 1.78
CA ALA A 246 -24.93 -10.92 1.08
C ALA A 246 -23.98 -11.64 2.06
N VAL A 247 -23.70 -11.08 3.23
CA VAL A 247 -22.93 -11.74 4.31
C VAL A 247 -23.73 -12.94 4.87
N GLU A 248 -25.01 -12.74 5.19
CA GLU A 248 -25.90 -13.81 5.69
C GLU A 248 -26.03 -14.97 4.69
N ALA A 249 -26.00 -14.64 3.40
CA ALA A 249 -26.00 -15.62 2.29
C ALA A 249 -24.62 -16.25 1.98
N GLY A 250 -23.57 -15.90 2.73
CA GLY A 250 -22.21 -16.42 2.53
C GLY A 250 -21.49 -15.91 1.28
N ARG A 251 -22.01 -14.89 0.59
CA ARG A 251 -21.39 -14.29 -0.61
C ARG A 251 -20.31 -13.28 -0.27
N ILE A 252 -20.34 -12.71 0.93
CA ILE A 252 -19.32 -11.81 1.46
C ILE A 252 -18.81 -12.40 2.76
N SER A 253 -17.49 -12.41 2.96
CA SER A 253 -16.87 -12.88 4.19
C SER A 253 -17.30 -12.03 5.39
N PRO A 254 -17.78 -12.62 6.50
CA PRO A 254 -18.06 -11.89 7.73
C PRO A 254 -16.88 -11.09 8.25
N ILE A 255 -15.66 -11.64 8.14
CA ILE A 255 -14.40 -10.99 8.56
C ILE A 255 -14.17 -9.70 7.75
N ARG A 256 -14.37 -9.75 6.45
CA ARG A 256 -14.22 -8.58 5.57
C ARG A 256 -15.27 -7.52 5.87
N TYR A 257 -16.50 -7.94 6.12
CA TYR A 257 -17.60 -7.03 6.50
C TYR A 257 -17.33 -6.36 7.85
N GLU A 258 -16.84 -7.12 8.85
CA GLU A 258 -16.44 -6.56 10.14
C GLU A 258 -15.28 -5.57 10.02
N ASN A 259 -14.26 -5.90 9.25
CA ASN A 259 -13.14 -5.01 8.97
C ASN A 259 -13.58 -3.71 8.28
N TYR A 260 -14.54 -3.79 7.35
CA TYR A 260 -15.13 -2.61 6.72
C TYR A 260 -15.75 -1.68 7.77
N HIS A 261 -16.54 -2.20 8.71
CA HIS A 261 -17.13 -1.41 9.79
C HIS A 261 -16.06 -0.74 10.65
N ARG A 262 -15.03 -1.49 11.05
CA ARG A 262 -13.90 -0.96 11.82
C ARG A 262 -13.17 0.17 11.08
N LEU A 263 -13.02 0.08 9.76
CA LEU A 263 -12.43 1.13 8.96
C LEU A 263 -13.29 2.39 8.93
N ILE A 264 -14.60 2.26 8.74
CA ILE A 264 -15.54 3.40 8.76
C ILE A 264 -15.54 4.09 10.14
N GLU A 265 -15.58 3.32 11.24
CA GLU A 265 -15.52 3.85 12.60
C GLU A 265 -14.23 4.61 12.85
N SER A 266 -13.06 4.03 12.52
CA SER A 266 -11.77 4.66 12.71
C SER A 266 -11.61 5.99 11.97
N LEU A 267 -12.26 6.14 10.82
CA LEU A 267 -12.29 7.41 10.10
C LEU A 267 -13.12 8.47 10.80
N SER A 268 -14.28 8.09 11.32
CA SER A 268 -15.17 9.03 12.02
C SER A 268 -14.48 9.59 13.27
N GLU A 269 -13.77 8.75 14.02
CA GLU A 269 -12.99 9.15 15.19
C GLU A 269 -11.84 10.11 14.81
N THR A 270 -11.10 9.79 13.76
CA THR A 270 -9.97 10.62 13.31
C THR A 270 -10.43 11.99 12.82
N LYS A 271 -11.56 12.06 12.10
CA LYS A 271 -12.17 13.34 11.66
C LYS A 271 -12.66 14.16 12.85
N SER A 272 -13.28 13.53 13.85
CA SER A 272 -13.75 14.20 15.08
C SER A 272 -12.59 14.80 15.88
N GLN A 273 -11.50 14.05 16.09
CA GLN A 273 -10.34 14.54 16.85
C GLN A 273 -9.67 15.76 16.22
N ARG A 274 -9.69 15.89 14.88
CA ARG A 274 -9.11 17.05 14.17
C ARG A 274 -9.97 18.32 14.31
N HIS A 275 -11.29 18.17 14.36
CA HIS A 275 -12.19 19.31 14.59
C HIS A 275 -12.06 19.92 16.01
N PHE A 276 -11.52 19.17 16.97
CA PHE A 276 -11.28 19.64 18.34
C PHE A 276 -9.86 20.18 18.59
N SER A 277 -8.98 20.14 17.58
CA SER A 277 -7.58 20.56 17.71
C SER A 277 -7.25 21.87 16.96
N VAL A 278 -8.29 22.65 16.57
CA VAL A 278 -8.18 23.98 15.96
C VAL A 278 -8.65 25.06 16.95
#